data_83fc49fddc9a7f9de40261cb25caa633
#
_entry.id   83fc49fddc9a7f9de40261cb25caa633
#
_cell.length_a   1.000
_cell.length_b   1.000
_cell.length_c   1.000
_cell.angle_alpha   90.00
_cell.angle_beta   90.00
_cell.angle_gamma   90.00
#
_symmetry.space_group_name_H-M   'P 1'
#
loop_
_entity.id
_entity.type
_entity.pdbx_description
1 polymer ?
#
loop_
_entity_poly.entity_id
_entity_poly.type
_entity_poly.pdbx_seq_one_letter_code
_entity_poly.pdbx_strand_id
1 'polypeptide(L)'
;MAIYRYSAVQRIPADIETVWDFFTSHANLKQITPPYMGFDIVSEYEEGEKVYPGMIIQYRLTPLFGIPMRWVTEITHIRDHEYFIDEQRFGPYALWHHQHWFTPIDGGVEMKDIVNYKLPLGFIGDIAHSLMIKRQIRSIFEFRINKVEEIFGRF
;
A
#
# COMPACT_ATOMS: atom_id res chain seq x y z
N MET A 1 -20.15 -12.70 5.84
CA MET A 1 -18.90 -12.54 5.05
C MET A 1 -18.66 -11.05 4.84
N ALA A 2 -17.80 -10.44 5.66
CA ALA A 2 -17.64 -8.99 5.72
C ALA A 2 -16.49 -8.48 4.84
N ILE A 3 -16.68 -7.30 4.23
CA ILE A 3 -15.61 -6.48 3.68
C ILE A 3 -15.25 -5.46 4.75
N TYR A 4 -13.97 -5.38 5.09
CA TYR A 4 -13.44 -4.46 6.08
C TYR A 4 -12.81 -3.27 5.40
N ARG A 5 -12.75 -2.14 6.10
CA ARG A 5 -12.13 -0.91 5.60
C ARG A 5 -11.13 -0.39 6.61
N TYR A 6 -9.94 -0.05 6.11
CA TYR A 6 -8.94 0.74 6.81
C TYR A 6 -8.75 2.07 6.08
N SER A 7 -8.50 3.14 6.81
CA SER A 7 -8.19 4.44 6.21
C SER A 7 -7.18 5.17 7.09
N ALA A 8 -6.22 5.81 6.45
CA ALA A 8 -5.21 6.65 7.07
C ALA A 8 -5.08 7.95 6.28
N VAL A 9 -4.74 9.04 6.97
CA VAL A 9 -4.45 10.34 6.38
C VAL A 9 -3.12 10.81 6.93
N GLN A 10 -2.27 11.33 6.04
CA GLN A 10 -0.98 11.91 6.38
C GLN A 10 -0.78 13.20 5.60
N ARG A 11 -0.22 14.24 6.25
CA ARG A 11 0.23 15.46 5.58
C ARG A 11 1.73 15.39 5.38
N ILE A 12 2.18 15.75 4.17
CA ILE A 12 3.55 15.63 3.73
C ILE A 12 4.04 17.02 3.31
N PRO A 13 5.11 17.56 3.94
CA PRO A 13 5.60 18.91 3.65
C PRO A 13 6.48 18.93 2.39
N ALA A 14 5.92 18.52 1.26
CA ALA A 14 6.58 18.53 -0.04
C ALA A 14 5.56 18.85 -1.13
N ASP A 15 6.03 19.32 -2.28
CA ASP A 15 5.17 19.60 -3.43
C ASP A 15 4.57 18.32 -4.02
N ILE A 16 3.48 18.48 -4.77
CA ILE A 16 2.73 17.36 -5.32
C ILE A 16 3.55 16.52 -6.30
N GLU A 17 4.42 17.12 -7.08
CA GLU A 17 5.30 16.42 -8.03
C GLU A 17 6.25 15.46 -7.28
N THR A 18 6.93 15.97 -6.26
CA THR A 18 7.86 15.19 -5.44
C THR A 18 7.16 14.04 -4.73
N VAL A 19 5.98 14.28 -4.16
CA VAL A 19 5.18 13.25 -3.47
C VAL A 19 4.67 12.22 -4.48
N TRP A 20 4.09 12.66 -5.59
CA TRP A 20 3.58 11.79 -6.63
C TRP A 20 4.66 10.88 -7.21
N ASP A 21 5.81 11.45 -7.55
CA ASP A 21 6.96 10.72 -8.09
C ASP A 21 7.47 9.64 -7.14
N PHE A 22 7.48 9.93 -5.85
CA PHE A 22 7.87 8.95 -4.84
C PHE A 22 6.90 7.77 -4.75
N PHE A 23 5.58 8.03 -4.65
CA PHE A 23 4.58 6.99 -4.44
C PHE A 23 4.22 6.21 -5.71
N THR A 24 4.43 6.77 -6.89
CA THR A 24 4.24 6.09 -8.18
C THR A 24 5.46 5.31 -8.65
N SER A 25 6.58 5.41 -7.95
CA SER A 25 7.74 4.54 -8.14
C SER A 25 7.58 3.27 -7.30
N HIS A 26 7.30 2.14 -7.95
CA HIS A 26 7.16 0.85 -7.26
C HIS A 26 8.45 0.43 -6.53
N ALA A 27 9.62 0.89 -6.98
CA ALA A 27 10.90 0.65 -6.30
C ALA A 27 10.94 1.23 -4.87
N ASN A 28 10.22 2.34 -4.63
CA ASN A 28 10.16 2.99 -3.32
C ASN A 28 9.27 2.24 -2.31
N LEU A 29 8.41 1.32 -2.78
CA LEU A 29 7.49 0.57 -1.92
C LEU A 29 8.24 -0.24 -0.84
N LYS A 30 9.42 -0.74 -1.17
CA LYS A 30 10.28 -1.44 -0.20
C LYS A 30 10.71 -0.56 0.97
N GLN A 31 10.95 0.73 0.74
CA GLN A 31 11.38 1.68 1.77
C GLN A 31 10.29 1.94 2.81
N ILE A 32 9.02 1.90 2.39
CA ILE A 32 7.85 2.17 3.23
C ILE A 32 7.11 0.90 3.67
N THR A 33 7.72 -0.27 3.45
CA THR A 33 7.22 -1.57 3.92
C THR A 33 8.06 -2.05 5.11
N PRO A 34 7.44 -2.52 6.21
CA PRO A 34 8.18 -2.98 7.37
C PRO A 34 9.21 -4.07 7.04
N PRO A 35 10.46 -3.97 7.53
CA PRO A 35 11.52 -4.93 7.22
C PRO A 35 11.17 -6.38 7.58
N TYR A 36 10.40 -6.60 8.64
CA TYR A 36 9.99 -7.95 9.07
C TYR A 36 9.13 -8.68 8.04
N MET A 37 8.53 -7.94 7.10
CA MET A 37 7.73 -8.55 6.03
C MET A 37 8.58 -9.18 4.93
N GLY A 38 9.92 -8.99 4.94
CA GLY A 38 10.81 -9.57 3.94
C GLY A 38 10.38 -9.22 2.50
N PHE A 39 9.94 -7.98 2.30
CA PHE A 39 9.40 -7.53 1.03
C PHE A 39 10.46 -7.47 -0.05
N ASP A 40 10.19 -8.12 -1.18
CA ASP A 40 11.04 -8.13 -2.35
C ASP A 40 10.23 -8.08 -3.65
N ILE A 41 10.67 -7.24 -4.60
CA ILE A 41 10.02 -7.13 -5.91
C ILE A 41 10.64 -8.20 -6.81
N VAL A 42 9.78 -9.02 -7.42
CA VAL A 42 10.19 -10.17 -8.26
C VAL A 42 10.04 -9.88 -9.74
N SER A 43 9.10 -8.98 -10.12
CA SER A 43 8.93 -8.58 -11.52
C SER A 43 10.11 -7.72 -11.99
N GLU A 44 10.50 -7.91 -13.23
CA GLU A 44 11.46 -7.04 -13.91
C GLU A 44 10.78 -5.70 -14.22
N TYR A 45 11.52 -4.62 -14.10
CA TYR A 45 11.09 -3.25 -14.40
C TYR A 45 12.30 -2.42 -14.85
N GLU A 46 12.04 -1.39 -15.62
CA GLU A 46 13.08 -0.45 -16.03
C GLU A 46 13.38 0.55 -14.90
N GLU A 47 14.64 0.97 -14.80
CA GLU A 47 15.03 1.99 -13.82
C GLU A 47 14.26 3.30 -14.06
N GLY A 48 13.58 3.79 -13.03
CA GLY A 48 12.75 5.00 -13.11
C GLY A 48 11.36 4.78 -13.68
N GLU A 49 10.98 3.53 -14.01
CA GLU A 49 9.62 3.23 -14.46
C GLU A 49 8.60 3.58 -13.38
N LYS A 50 7.59 4.35 -13.77
CA LYS A 50 6.45 4.69 -12.91
C LYS A 50 5.30 3.73 -13.16
N VAL A 51 4.44 3.60 -12.16
CA VAL A 51 3.22 2.79 -12.30
C VAL A 51 2.30 3.35 -13.38
N TYR A 52 1.60 2.48 -14.10
CA TYR A 52 0.63 2.81 -15.14
C TYR A 52 -0.58 1.88 -15.07
N PRO A 53 -1.75 2.29 -15.61
CA PRO A 53 -2.94 1.44 -15.61
C PRO A 53 -2.72 0.14 -16.39
N GLY A 54 -2.99 -1.00 -15.74
CA GLY A 54 -2.75 -2.34 -16.27
C GLY A 54 -1.39 -2.93 -15.89
N MET A 55 -0.51 -2.18 -15.22
CA MET A 55 0.78 -2.69 -14.75
C MET A 55 0.57 -3.82 -13.73
N ILE A 56 1.27 -4.93 -13.95
CA ILE A 56 1.30 -6.06 -13.02
C ILE A 56 2.63 -6.07 -12.29
N ILE A 57 2.58 -6.05 -10.98
CA ILE A 57 3.76 -6.06 -10.11
C ILE A 57 3.71 -7.29 -9.21
N GLN A 58 4.78 -8.07 -9.21
CA GLN A 58 4.90 -9.28 -8.40
C GLN A 58 5.85 -9.04 -7.24
N TYR A 59 5.41 -9.39 -6.05
CA TYR A 59 6.19 -9.31 -4.82
C TYR A 59 6.32 -10.68 -4.18
N ARG A 60 7.40 -10.86 -3.43
CA ARG A 60 7.50 -11.87 -2.39
C ARG A 60 7.49 -11.15 -1.06
N LEU A 61 6.67 -11.62 -0.14
CA LEU A 61 6.61 -11.08 1.21
C LEU A 61 6.15 -12.14 2.21
N THR A 62 6.36 -11.85 3.48
CA THR A 62 6.02 -12.74 4.60
C THR A 62 4.99 -12.03 5.49
N PRO A 63 3.72 -11.96 5.07
CA PRO A 63 2.73 -11.09 5.72
C PRO A 63 2.24 -11.66 7.06
N LEU A 64 2.20 -12.99 7.21
CA LEU A 64 1.61 -13.68 8.35
C LEU A 64 2.43 -14.90 8.74
N PHE A 65 2.63 -15.12 10.04
CA PHE A 65 3.23 -16.33 10.64
C PHE A 65 4.60 -16.74 10.08
N GLY A 66 5.38 -15.82 9.51
CA GLY A 66 6.66 -16.15 8.90
C GLY A 66 6.56 -17.00 7.62
N ILE A 67 5.37 -17.09 7.00
CA ILE A 67 5.15 -17.88 5.79
C ILE A 67 5.38 -16.99 4.57
N PRO A 68 6.39 -17.29 3.73
CA PRO A 68 6.61 -16.55 2.48
C PRO A 68 5.44 -16.76 1.51
N MET A 69 4.95 -15.67 0.94
CA MET A 69 3.86 -15.68 -0.02
C MET A 69 4.21 -14.84 -1.25
N ARG A 70 3.63 -15.20 -2.38
CA ARG A 70 3.63 -14.35 -3.57
C ARG A 70 2.42 -13.42 -3.49
N TRP A 71 2.66 -12.18 -3.88
CA TRP A 71 1.61 -11.18 -4.00
C TRP A 71 1.69 -10.58 -5.39
N VAL A 72 0.60 -10.59 -6.11
CA VAL A 72 0.49 -9.99 -7.45
C VAL A 72 -0.50 -8.85 -7.38
N THR A 73 -0.02 -7.66 -7.70
CA THR A 73 -0.81 -6.43 -7.76
C THR A 73 -1.02 -6.01 -9.21
N GLU A 74 -2.20 -5.53 -9.52
CA GLU A 74 -2.49 -4.75 -10.71
C GLU A 74 -2.79 -3.31 -10.33
N ILE A 75 -2.15 -2.36 -11.01
CA ILE A 75 -2.55 -0.95 -10.97
C ILE A 75 -3.74 -0.78 -11.89
N THR A 76 -4.92 -0.56 -11.32
CA THR A 76 -6.16 -0.56 -12.11
C THR A 76 -6.52 0.81 -12.66
N HIS A 77 -6.24 1.87 -11.90
CA HIS A 77 -6.61 3.24 -12.25
C HIS A 77 -5.51 4.22 -11.81
N ILE A 78 -5.27 5.23 -12.65
CA ILE A 78 -4.41 6.37 -12.34
C ILE A 78 -5.06 7.64 -12.88
N ARG A 79 -5.01 8.69 -12.08
CA ARG A 79 -5.21 10.07 -12.50
C ARG A 79 -4.06 10.90 -11.92
N ASP A 80 -3.22 11.41 -12.80
CA ASP A 80 -1.97 12.06 -12.44
C ASP A 80 -2.16 13.13 -11.36
N HIS A 81 -1.31 13.07 -10.31
CA HIS A 81 -1.29 13.97 -9.16
C HIS A 81 -2.59 14.01 -8.32
N GLU A 82 -3.54 13.10 -8.61
CA GLU A 82 -4.79 13.02 -7.84
C GLU A 82 -4.95 11.68 -7.12
N TYR A 83 -4.83 10.56 -7.85
CA TYR A 83 -4.94 9.24 -7.23
C TYR A 83 -4.42 8.12 -8.12
N PHE A 84 -4.09 7.01 -7.49
CA PHE A 84 -4.00 5.71 -8.15
C PHE A 84 -4.63 4.61 -7.27
N ILE A 85 -5.02 3.52 -7.93
CA ILE A 85 -5.68 2.38 -7.29
C ILE A 85 -4.92 1.12 -7.66
N ASP A 86 -4.59 0.32 -6.66
CA ASP A 86 -4.03 -1.01 -6.82
C ASP A 86 -4.94 -2.10 -6.25
N GLU A 87 -4.97 -3.24 -6.92
CA GLU A 87 -5.74 -4.41 -6.50
C GLU A 87 -4.87 -5.66 -6.49
N GLN A 88 -5.02 -6.47 -5.44
CA GLN A 88 -4.41 -7.78 -5.42
C GLN A 88 -5.14 -8.71 -6.41
N ARG A 89 -4.41 -9.26 -7.36
CA ARG A 89 -4.89 -10.30 -8.28
C ARG A 89 -4.61 -11.71 -7.75
N PHE A 90 -3.50 -11.88 -7.03
CA PHE A 90 -3.15 -13.10 -6.33
C PHE A 90 -2.44 -12.75 -5.02
N GLY A 91 -2.77 -13.46 -3.94
CA GLY A 91 -2.17 -13.23 -2.63
C GLY A 91 -3.04 -13.73 -1.48
N PRO A 92 -2.75 -13.30 -0.24
CA PRO A 92 -3.38 -13.84 0.97
C PRO A 92 -4.82 -13.39 1.20
N TYR A 93 -5.27 -12.33 0.56
CA TYR A 93 -6.62 -11.79 0.74
C TYR A 93 -7.59 -12.30 -0.33
N ALA A 94 -8.86 -12.46 0.01
CA ALA A 94 -9.92 -12.71 -0.97
C ALA A 94 -10.32 -11.45 -1.73
N LEU A 95 -10.05 -10.27 -1.16
CA LEU A 95 -10.16 -8.96 -1.79
C LEU A 95 -9.13 -8.03 -1.14
N TRP A 96 -8.43 -7.31 -1.96
CA TRP A 96 -7.60 -6.17 -1.55
C TRP A 96 -7.71 -5.11 -2.63
N HIS A 97 -8.31 -3.97 -2.25
CA HIS A 97 -8.50 -2.82 -3.12
C HIS A 97 -7.99 -1.60 -2.37
N HIS A 98 -6.91 -1.01 -2.85
CA HIS A 98 -6.20 0.07 -2.18
C HIS A 98 -6.22 1.33 -3.04
N GLN A 99 -6.76 2.38 -2.49
CA GLN A 99 -6.82 3.71 -3.11
C GLN A 99 -5.80 4.61 -2.43
N HIS A 100 -5.01 5.32 -3.23
CA HIS A 100 -4.07 6.35 -2.82
C HIS A 100 -4.52 7.68 -3.38
N TRP A 101 -4.96 8.59 -2.51
CA TRP A 101 -5.43 9.92 -2.89
C TRP A 101 -4.43 10.97 -2.47
N PHE A 102 -4.19 11.96 -3.33
CA PHE A 102 -3.27 13.06 -3.12
C PHE A 102 -3.99 14.38 -3.34
N THR A 103 -4.01 15.23 -2.34
CA THR A 103 -4.66 16.54 -2.40
C THR A 103 -3.65 17.61 -2.03
N PRO A 104 -3.30 18.53 -2.94
CA PRO A 104 -2.49 19.70 -2.59
C PRO A 104 -3.16 20.52 -1.49
N ILE A 105 -2.39 20.90 -0.47
CA ILE A 105 -2.82 21.76 0.63
C ILE A 105 -1.79 22.86 0.83
N ASP A 106 -2.13 23.86 1.66
CA ASP A 106 -1.15 24.88 2.03
C ASP A 106 0.02 24.25 2.78
N GLY A 107 1.25 24.44 2.26
CA GLY A 107 2.48 23.89 2.81
C GLY A 107 2.80 22.43 2.40
N GLY A 108 2.01 21.78 1.53
CA GLY A 108 2.32 20.41 1.10
C GLY A 108 1.18 19.64 0.45
N VAL A 109 1.13 18.34 0.75
CA VAL A 109 0.13 17.40 0.22
C VAL A 109 -0.52 16.63 1.35
N GLU A 110 -1.84 16.53 1.33
CA GLU A 110 -2.59 15.57 2.13
C GLU A 110 -2.73 14.26 1.34
N MET A 111 -2.12 13.19 1.84
CA MET A 111 -2.26 11.85 1.30
C MET A 111 -3.26 11.06 2.13
N LYS A 112 -4.20 10.39 1.44
CA LYS A 112 -5.19 9.52 2.07
C LYS A 112 -5.15 8.14 1.47
N ASP A 113 -4.90 7.13 2.30
CA ASP A 113 -5.01 5.73 1.97
C ASP A 113 -6.38 5.19 2.37
N ILE A 114 -7.00 4.41 1.47
CA ILE A 114 -8.25 3.69 1.74
C ILE A 114 -8.07 2.25 1.27
N VAL A 115 -8.06 1.30 2.19
CA VAL A 115 -7.95 -0.12 1.91
C VAL A 115 -9.27 -0.81 2.21
N ASN A 116 -9.91 -1.36 1.20
CA ASN A 116 -11.02 -2.28 1.37
C ASN A 116 -10.48 -3.70 1.21
N TYR A 117 -10.69 -4.56 2.19
CA TYR A 117 -10.13 -5.91 2.19
C TYR A 117 -11.07 -6.95 2.75
N LYS A 118 -10.87 -8.19 2.32
CA LYS A 118 -11.62 -9.35 2.78
C LYS A 118 -10.67 -10.53 2.93
N LEU A 119 -10.82 -11.27 4.03
CA LEU A 119 -10.06 -12.48 4.25
C LEU A 119 -10.68 -13.69 3.56
N PRO A 120 -9.89 -14.67 3.15
CA PRO A 120 -10.39 -15.95 2.70
C PRO A 120 -11.05 -16.71 3.87
N LEU A 121 -11.67 -17.85 3.57
CA LEU A 121 -12.29 -18.76 4.56
C LEU A 121 -13.51 -18.21 5.32
N GLY A 122 -14.19 -17.19 4.80
CA GLY A 122 -15.47 -16.72 5.31
C GLY A 122 -15.47 -16.44 6.82
N PHE A 123 -16.29 -17.15 7.58
CA PHE A 123 -16.46 -16.98 9.02
C PHE A 123 -15.17 -17.17 9.84
N ILE A 124 -14.31 -18.12 9.47
CA ILE A 124 -13.01 -18.33 10.14
C ILE A 124 -12.09 -17.11 9.88
N GLY A 125 -12.16 -16.56 8.67
CA GLY A 125 -11.46 -15.31 8.33
C GLY A 125 -11.94 -14.13 9.16
N ASP A 126 -13.25 -14.02 9.41
CA ASP A 126 -13.81 -12.94 10.23
C ASP A 126 -13.33 -12.98 11.69
N ILE A 127 -13.19 -14.18 12.27
CA ILE A 127 -12.59 -14.34 13.61
C ILE A 127 -11.10 -13.94 13.61
N ALA A 128 -10.32 -14.43 12.65
CA ALA A 128 -8.91 -14.08 12.52
C ALA A 128 -8.72 -12.56 12.33
N HIS A 129 -9.61 -11.90 11.56
CA HIS A 129 -9.62 -10.46 11.40
C HIS A 129 -9.72 -9.72 12.74
N SER A 130 -10.67 -10.09 13.58
CA SER A 130 -10.96 -9.36 14.82
C SER A 130 -9.77 -9.40 15.80
N LEU A 131 -8.97 -10.46 15.75
CA LEU A 131 -7.89 -10.71 16.72
C LEU A 131 -6.50 -10.23 16.23
N MET A 132 -6.20 -10.32 14.96
CA MET A 132 -4.82 -10.18 14.48
C MET A 132 -4.65 -9.29 13.24
N ILE A 133 -5.43 -9.50 12.19
CA ILE A 133 -5.21 -8.84 10.90
C ILE A 133 -5.40 -7.33 10.99
N LYS A 134 -6.41 -6.87 11.72
CA LYS A 134 -6.66 -5.44 11.92
C LYS A 134 -5.46 -4.74 12.58
N ARG A 135 -4.83 -5.39 13.57
CA ARG A 135 -3.63 -4.87 14.24
C ARG A 135 -2.46 -4.83 13.29
N GLN A 136 -2.27 -5.87 12.50
CA GLN A 136 -1.19 -5.96 11.52
C GLN A 136 -1.30 -4.88 10.45
N ILE A 137 -2.47 -4.71 9.83
CA ILE A 137 -2.69 -3.66 8.84
C ILE A 137 -2.37 -2.28 9.45
N ARG A 138 -2.88 -2.00 10.66
CA ARG A 138 -2.57 -0.76 11.36
C ARG A 138 -1.07 -0.58 11.57
N SER A 139 -0.36 -1.59 12.05
CA SER A 139 1.09 -1.54 12.27
C SER A 139 1.88 -1.28 10.98
N ILE A 140 1.46 -1.86 9.85
CA ILE A 140 2.08 -1.62 8.55
C ILE A 140 1.93 -0.14 8.14
N PHE A 141 0.73 0.42 8.28
CA PHE A 141 0.48 1.82 7.93
C PHE A 141 1.13 2.81 8.91
N GLU A 142 1.18 2.50 10.20
CA GLU A 142 1.93 3.28 11.19
C GLU A 142 3.42 3.33 10.86
N PHE A 143 4.01 2.19 10.49
CA PHE A 143 5.40 2.15 10.01
C PHE A 143 5.58 3.02 8.76
N ARG A 144 4.66 2.91 7.78
CA ARG A 144 4.68 3.69 6.55
C ARG A 144 4.63 5.19 6.84
N ILE A 145 3.72 5.63 7.70
CA ILE A 145 3.57 7.04 8.10
C ILE A 145 4.90 7.55 8.70
N ASN A 146 5.47 6.83 9.66
CA ASN A 146 6.72 7.20 10.30
C ASN A 146 7.86 7.27 9.28
N LYS A 147 7.90 6.33 8.33
CA LYS A 147 8.95 6.31 7.30
C LYS A 147 8.82 7.44 6.30
N VAL A 148 7.62 7.81 5.95
CA VAL A 148 7.34 8.99 5.11
C VAL A 148 7.75 10.27 5.83
N GLU A 149 7.49 10.39 7.15
CA GLU A 149 7.99 11.51 7.96
C GLU A 149 9.53 11.57 8.03
N GLU A 150 10.21 10.41 8.08
CA GLU A 150 11.68 10.37 8.03
C GLU A 150 12.22 10.87 6.67
N ILE A 151 11.54 10.57 5.58
CA ILE A 151 11.96 10.92 4.21
C ILE A 151 11.66 12.38 3.89
N PHE A 152 10.47 12.86 4.19
CA PHE A 152 9.99 14.18 3.77
C PHE A 152 9.99 15.23 4.89
N GLY A 153 10.11 14.82 6.13
CA GLY A 153 9.93 15.67 7.31
C GLY A 153 8.51 15.60 7.87
N ARG A 154 8.30 16.26 9.00
CA ARG A 154 6.99 16.41 9.63
C ARG A 154 6.30 17.67 9.12
N PHE A 155 4.98 17.56 8.95
CA PHE A 155 4.13 18.68 8.57
C PHE A 155 3.84 19.59 9.76
#